data_3ec504f1c165ad8504097d616b9c5e83
#
_entry.id   3ec504f1c165ad8504097d616b9c5e83
#
_cell.length_a   1.000
_cell.length_b   1.000
_cell.length_c   1.000
_cell.angle_alpha   90.00
_cell.angle_beta   90.00
_cell.angle_gamma   90.00
#
_symmetry.space_group_name_H-M   'P 1'
#
loop_
_entity.id
_entity.type
_entity.pdbx_description
1 polymer ?
#
loop_
_entity_poly.entity_id
_entity_poly.type
_entity_poly.pdbx_seq_one_letter_code
_entity_poly.pdbx_strand_id
1 'polypeptide(L)'
;GIKTRTINHPILQDTYQLVIKLKQRRWRCTNPVCQYETNETFNFVHKYRRNSNATDLLIVNSFRDLSNTAVKIAETFKTSDTHVLEVFDNYVKMNRLPLSDAICIDEVYLDMDNYCKYVLVIQDFHTGQTIDMLHSRRNTVTEPYFASIPKEERFAVKYLISDMYNPYIAYTSKYFPNAVSVVDSFHVIQWLNRSLENFLRSLLREYRNRDEAARVTKEQETGRPVPHHISDEVYILSKYNWFLLKSSSNIEYHTDTRIDRHFRYYMNTYDYERMFFDLHPNLKAFRDLKELYVRFNNRNAGNPSQAAVELDELIKTYALSEHEIFREFALLLYKHKEYITNSFFMTDRVGKGNVYDSRLS
;
A
#
# COMPACT_ATOMS: atom_id res chain seq x y z
N GLY A 1 5.58 56.32 -8.30
CA GLY A 1 4.14 55.98 -8.16
C GLY A 1 3.88 55.24 -6.89
N ILE A 2 2.62 55.17 -6.46
CA ILE A 2 2.16 54.40 -5.30
C ILE A 2 1.13 53.39 -5.79
N LYS A 3 1.31 52.11 -5.46
CA LYS A 3 0.36 51.01 -5.71
C LYS A 3 -0.18 50.50 -4.39
N THR A 4 -1.48 50.32 -4.27
CA THR A 4 -2.08 49.69 -3.11
C THR A 4 -2.18 48.20 -3.35
N ARG A 5 -1.68 47.37 -2.40
CA ARG A 5 -1.81 45.89 -2.37
C ARG A 5 -2.66 45.50 -1.17
N THR A 6 -3.48 44.51 -1.37
CA THR A 6 -4.21 43.85 -0.29
C THR A 6 -3.44 42.62 0.15
N ILE A 7 -3.11 42.53 1.45
CA ILE A 7 -2.35 41.44 2.06
C ILE A 7 -3.25 40.79 3.11
N ASN A 8 -3.46 39.50 3.00
CA ASN A 8 -4.12 38.69 4.00
C ASN A 8 -3.17 38.42 5.15
N HIS A 9 -3.62 38.67 6.36
CA HIS A 9 -2.88 38.40 7.58
C HIS A 9 -3.74 37.58 8.51
N PRO A 10 -3.23 36.54 9.19
CA PRO A 10 -4.03 35.71 10.08
C PRO A 10 -4.46 36.50 11.31
N ILE A 11 -5.68 36.26 11.75
CA ILE A 11 -6.16 36.74 13.06
C ILE A 11 -6.16 35.55 14.01
N LEU A 12 -5.86 35.81 15.27
CA LEU A 12 -5.95 34.85 16.37
C LEU A 12 -7.39 34.54 16.82
N GLN A 13 -8.41 35.15 16.19
CA GLN A 13 -9.83 34.92 16.49
C GLN A 13 -10.57 34.51 15.22
N ASP A 14 -11.27 33.39 15.27
CA ASP A 14 -11.88 32.67 14.15
C ASP A 14 -12.90 33.44 13.30
N THR A 15 -13.34 34.61 13.73
CA THR A 15 -14.52 35.29 13.16
C THR A 15 -14.19 36.38 12.15
N TYR A 16 -12.97 36.91 12.10
CA TYR A 16 -12.62 38.03 11.27
C TYR A 16 -11.36 37.80 10.44
N GLN A 17 -11.39 38.17 9.17
CA GLN A 17 -10.22 38.19 8.33
C GLN A 17 -9.53 39.55 8.44
N LEU A 18 -8.28 39.61 8.90
CA LEU A 18 -7.48 40.84 8.87
C LEU A 18 -6.88 41.03 7.48
N VAL A 19 -7.17 42.17 6.91
CA VAL A 19 -6.65 42.59 5.61
C VAL A 19 -5.82 43.86 5.76
N ILE A 20 -4.54 43.78 5.38
CA ILE A 20 -3.63 44.92 5.39
C ILE A 20 -3.65 45.58 4.01
N LYS A 21 -4.09 46.80 3.92
CA LYS A 21 -3.98 47.63 2.71
C LYS A 21 -2.61 48.29 2.66
N LEU A 22 -1.68 47.68 1.95
CA LEU A 22 -0.29 48.10 1.86
C LEU A 22 -0.09 49.07 0.73
N LYS A 23 0.30 50.31 1.05
CA LYS A 23 0.71 51.33 0.06
C LYS A 23 2.18 51.13 -0.26
N GLN A 24 2.50 50.55 -1.41
CA GLN A 24 3.86 50.25 -1.86
C GLN A 24 4.34 51.29 -2.85
N ARG A 25 5.48 51.92 -2.58
CA ARG A 25 6.11 52.88 -3.47
C ARG A 25 6.84 52.16 -4.60
N ARG A 26 6.76 52.74 -5.79
CA ARG A 26 7.52 52.36 -6.98
C ARG A 26 8.48 53.47 -7.33
N TRP A 27 9.74 53.13 -7.38
CA TRP A 27 10.82 54.03 -7.72
C TRP A 27 11.28 53.79 -9.15
N ARG A 28 11.59 54.85 -9.86
CA ARG A 28 12.17 54.80 -11.19
C ARG A 28 13.41 55.69 -11.20
N CYS A 29 14.50 55.17 -11.78
CA CYS A 29 15.70 55.95 -11.97
C CYS A 29 15.40 57.13 -12.93
N THR A 30 15.85 58.32 -12.56
CA THR A 30 15.67 59.53 -13.38
C THR A 30 16.70 59.61 -14.49
N ASN A 31 17.75 58.80 -14.49
CA ASN A 31 18.74 58.76 -15.57
C ASN A 31 18.10 58.12 -16.83
N PRO A 32 18.06 58.85 -17.97
CA PRO A 32 17.42 58.38 -19.21
C PRO A 32 18.02 57.07 -19.76
N VAL A 33 19.28 56.81 -19.48
CA VAL A 33 19.98 55.60 -19.93
C VAL A 33 19.68 54.39 -19.03
N CYS A 34 19.47 54.59 -17.74
CA CYS A 34 19.30 53.52 -16.78
C CYS A 34 17.89 52.93 -16.78
N GLN A 35 16.87 53.77 -16.77
CA GLN A 35 15.44 53.43 -16.69
C GLN A 35 15.07 52.35 -15.67
N TYR A 36 15.95 52.03 -14.71
CA TYR A 36 15.74 50.99 -13.69
C TYR A 36 14.53 51.32 -12.82
N GLU A 37 13.66 50.34 -12.63
CA GLU A 37 12.49 50.44 -11.76
C GLU A 37 12.55 49.40 -10.62
N THR A 38 12.22 49.83 -9.42
CA THR A 38 12.13 48.95 -8.26
C THR A 38 10.92 49.29 -7.40
N ASN A 39 10.35 48.28 -6.77
CA ASN A 39 9.28 48.45 -5.79
C ASN A 39 9.86 48.36 -4.38
N GLU A 40 9.27 49.11 -3.47
CA GLU A 40 9.53 49.00 -2.04
C GLU A 40 9.28 47.56 -1.56
N THR A 41 10.17 47.05 -0.71
CA THR A 41 10.08 45.72 -0.15
C THR A 41 9.76 45.77 1.34
N PHE A 42 9.09 44.73 1.85
CA PHE A 42 8.67 44.67 3.23
C PHE A 42 9.03 43.26 3.80
N ASN A 43 9.49 43.18 5.03
CA ASN A 43 9.97 41.97 5.64
C ASN A 43 8.84 40.98 6.00
N PHE A 44 7.60 41.47 6.13
CA PHE A 44 6.45 40.65 6.53
C PHE A 44 5.69 40.00 5.38
N VAL A 45 6.02 40.33 4.12
CA VAL A 45 5.36 39.83 2.92
C VAL A 45 6.35 39.69 1.77
N HIS A 46 6.41 38.54 1.14
CA HIS A 46 7.26 38.33 -0.03
C HIS A 46 6.78 39.11 -1.24
N LYS A 47 7.73 39.42 -2.13
CA LYS A 47 7.46 40.12 -3.39
C LYS A 47 6.36 39.40 -4.17
N TYR A 48 5.34 40.13 -4.59
CA TYR A 48 4.17 39.64 -5.33
C TYR A 48 3.21 38.71 -4.57
N ARG A 49 3.50 38.33 -3.34
CA ARG A 49 2.58 37.51 -2.54
C ARG A 49 1.45 38.32 -1.94
N ARG A 50 0.27 37.72 -1.76
CA ARG A 50 -0.92 38.32 -1.15
C ARG A 50 -1.16 37.88 0.29
N ASN A 51 -0.38 36.95 0.77
CA ASN A 51 -0.39 36.51 2.15
C ASN A 51 0.87 36.99 2.86
N SER A 52 0.75 37.28 4.16
CA SER A 52 1.92 37.57 5.00
C SER A 52 2.71 36.30 5.30
N ASN A 53 3.99 36.47 5.63
CA ASN A 53 4.84 35.32 6.05
C ASN A 53 4.27 34.60 7.29
N ALA A 54 3.55 35.29 8.17
CA ALA A 54 2.87 34.70 9.29
C ALA A 54 1.72 33.76 8.86
N THR A 55 0.98 34.13 7.80
CA THR A 55 -0.04 33.25 7.20
C THR A 55 0.59 31.99 6.64
N ASP A 56 1.71 32.13 5.90
CA ASP A 56 2.41 30.98 5.32
C ASP A 56 2.89 30.01 6.41
N LEU A 57 3.45 30.51 7.51
CA LEU A 57 3.87 29.66 8.64
C LEU A 57 2.70 28.95 9.31
N LEU A 58 1.54 29.58 9.46
CA LEU A 58 0.36 28.96 10.02
C LEU A 58 -0.24 27.91 9.08
N ILE A 59 -0.18 28.15 7.77
CA ILE A 59 -0.55 27.15 6.76
C ILE A 59 0.31 25.88 6.94
N VAL A 60 1.64 26.05 7.00
CA VAL A 60 2.56 24.90 7.23
C VAL A 60 2.24 24.18 8.54
N ASN A 61 2.01 24.94 9.62
CA ASN A 61 1.69 24.34 10.91
C ASN A 61 0.36 23.56 10.92
N SER A 62 -0.59 23.97 10.08
CA SER A 62 -1.88 23.26 9.95
C SER A 62 -1.76 21.86 9.38
N PHE A 63 -0.70 21.54 8.64
CA PHE A 63 -0.41 20.18 8.14
C PHE A 63 0.07 19.20 9.23
N ARG A 64 0.37 19.67 10.45
CA ARG A 64 0.67 18.78 11.57
C ARG A 64 -0.55 17.96 12.01
N ASP A 65 -1.73 18.47 11.79
CA ASP A 65 -2.97 17.71 11.94
C ASP A 65 -3.24 16.93 10.65
N LEU A 66 -3.05 15.61 10.69
CA LEU A 66 -3.23 14.70 9.56
C LEU A 66 -4.67 14.64 9.03
N SER A 67 -5.64 15.18 9.76
CA SER A 67 -7.04 15.31 9.29
C SER A 67 -7.25 16.50 8.36
N ASN A 68 -6.28 17.41 8.23
CA ASN A 68 -6.38 18.58 7.39
C ASN A 68 -5.94 18.27 5.96
N THR A 69 -6.79 18.61 5.00
CA THR A 69 -6.46 18.62 3.57
C THR A 69 -6.06 20.00 3.10
N ALA A 70 -5.33 20.11 2.00
CA ALA A 70 -4.98 21.41 1.40
C ALA A 70 -6.21 22.29 1.15
N VAL A 71 -7.32 21.69 0.71
CA VAL A 71 -8.61 22.39 0.50
C VAL A 71 -9.14 22.98 1.81
N LYS A 72 -9.20 22.19 2.88
CA LYS A 72 -9.68 22.67 4.19
C LYS A 72 -8.81 23.78 4.77
N ILE A 73 -7.48 23.66 4.60
CA ILE A 73 -6.53 24.71 5.00
C ILE A 73 -6.77 25.97 4.15
N ALA A 74 -6.96 25.82 2.84
CA ALA A 74 -7.23 26.94 1.95
C ALA A 74 -8.52 27.72 2.34
N GLU A 75 -9.59 27.01 2.69
CA GLU A 75 -10.82 27.57 3.21
C GLU A 75 -10.60 28.35 4.51
N THR A 76 -9.84 27.79 5.44
CA THR A 76 -9.51 28.43 6.74
C THR A 76 -8.76 29.74 6.56
N PHE A 77 -7.76 29.76 5.68
CA PHE A 77 -6.92 30.95 5.45
C PHE A 77 -7.39 31.85 4.30
N LYS A 78 -8.55 31.57 3.70
CA LYS A 78 -9.14 32.32 2.58
C LYS A 78 -8.16 32.50 1.41
N THR A 79 -7.51 31.41 1.03
CA THR A 79 -6.55 31.34 -0.08
C THR A 79 -6.90 30.18 -1.02
N SER A 80 -6.09 29.93 -2.05
CA SER A 80 -6.28 28.75 -2.91
C SER A 80 -5.52 27.53 -2.37
N ASP A 81 -6.01 26.34 -2.65
CA ASP A 81 -5.35 25.06 -2.39
C ASP A 81 -3.97 24.98 -3.07
N THR A 82 -3.87 25.45 -4.31
CA THR A 82 -2.59 25.58 -5.03
C THR A 82 -1.57 26.41 -4.24
N HIS A 83 -2.01 27.54 -3.66
CA HIS A 83 -1.12 28.37 -2.84
C HIS A 83 -0.71 27.64 -1.55
N VAL A 84 -1.62 26.90 -0.92
CA VAL A 84 -1.32 26.09 0.27
C VAL A 84 -0.25 25.05 -0.03
N LEU A 85 -0.35 24.37 -1.17
CA LEU A 85 0.66 23.38 -1.62
C LEU A 85 1.99 24.07 -1.96
N GLU A 86 1.99 25.21 -2.67
CA GLU A 86 3.21 25.98 -2.92
C GLU A 86 3.91 26.42 -1.63
N VAL A 87 3.14 26.83 -0.62
CA VAL A 87 3.70 27.18 0.69
C VAL A 87 4.31 25.96 1.34
N PHE A 88 3.61 24.83 1.35
CA PHE A 88 4.14 23.59 1.87
C PHE A 88 5.46 23.21 1.21
N ASP A 89 5.53 23.16 -0.10
CA ASP A 89 6.73 22.80 -0.88
C ASP A 89 7.91 23.77 -0.64
N ASN A 90 7.63 25.04 -0.37
CA ASN A 90 8.69 26.02 -0.10
C ASN A 90 9.28 25.92 1.31
N TYR A 91 8.46 25.60 2.31
CA TYR A 91 8.88 25.58 3.71
C TYR A 91 9.24 24.21 4.23
N VAL A 92 8.60 23.14 3.71
CA VAL A 92 8.86 21.76 4.15
C VAL A 92 9.94 21.16 3.25
N LYS A 93 11.11 20.98 3.80
CA LYS A 93 12.22 20.26 3.16
C LYS A 93 12.37 18.93 3.87
N MET A 94 11.95 17.86 3.22
CA MET A 94 12.18 16.52 3.70
C MET A 94 13.54 16.04 3.20
N ASN A 95 14.47 15.89 4.11
CA ASN A 95 15.75 15.26 3.81
C ASN A 95 15.59 13.76 4.01
N ARG A 96 16.21 12.99 3.12
CA ARG A 96 16.34 11.55 3.28
C ARG A 96 16.97 11.21 4.65
N LEU A 97 16.45 10.22 5.34
CA LEU A 97 17.11 9.64 6.50
C LEU A 97 18.30 8.76 6.08
N PRO A 98 19.31 8.56 6.93
CA PRO A 98 20.35 7.58 6.67
C PRO A 98 19.77 6.17 6.49
N LEU A 99 20.40 5.36 5.63
CA LEU A 99 20.05 3.95 5.52
C LEU A 99 20.43 3.21 6.80
N SER A 100 19.54 2.34 7.28
CA SER A 100 19.85 1.37 8.33
C SER A 100 20.52 0.11 7.74
N ASP A 101 20.91 -0.82 8.58
CA ASP A 101 21.47 -2.09 8.14
C ASP A 101 20.42 -3.05 7.53
N ALA A 102 19.14 -2.76 7.72
CA ALA A 102 18.02 -3.50 7.11
C ALA A 102 16.95 -2.53 6.56
N ILE A 103 16.77 -2.51 5.27
CA ILE A 103 15.83 -1.61 4.57
C ILE A 103 14.77 -2.39 3.83
N CYS A 104 13.55 -1.86 3.86
CA CYS A 104 12.42 -2.36 3.07
C CYS A 104 12.19 -1.45 1.86
N ILE A 105 11.93 -2.06 0.72
CA ILE A 105 11.51 -1.36 -0.50
C ILE A 105 10.16 -1.92 -0.92
N ASP A 106 9.17 -1.04 -1.08
CA ASP A 106 7.84 -1.40 -1.55
C ASP A 106 7.22 -0.26 -2.37
N GLU A 107 6.09 -0.53 -2.99
CA GLU A 107 5.39 0.39 -3.86
C GLU A 107 4.02 0.75 -3.30
N VAL A 108 3.72 2.05 -3.29
CA VAL A 108 2.39 2.56 -2.97
C VAL A 108 1.74 3.10 -4.23
N TYR A 109 0.52 2.65 -4.50
CA TYR A 109 -0.28 3.22 -5.57
C TYR A 109 -0.78 4.61 -5.16
N LEU A 110 -0.28 5.63 -5.84
CA LEU A 110 -0.75 7.00 -5.70
C LEU A 110 -1.04 7.53 -7.10
N ASP A 111 -2.29 7.89 -7.37
CA ASP A 111 -2.69 8.46 -8.67
C ASP A 111 -2.29 9.96 -8.74
N MET A 112 -0.98 10.19 -8.66
CA MET A 112 -0.39 11.55 -8.63
C MET A 112 -0.05 12.07 -10.01
N ASP A 113 0.23 11.18 -10.98
CA ASP A 113 0.71 11.54 -12.30
C ASP A 113 0.22 10.54 -13.35
N ASN A 114 -0.07 11.04 -14.55
CA ASN A 114 -0.45 10.22 -15.69
C ASN A 114 0.66 9.25 -16.17
N TYR A 115 1.93 9.50 -15.77
CA TYR A 115 3.09 8.72 -16.22
C TYR A 115 3.50 7.61 -15.25
N CYS A 116 3.30 7.76 -13.97
CA CYS A 116 3.63 6.76 -12.97
C CYS A 116 2.66 6.82 -11.78
N LYS A 117 1.90 5.74 -11.62
CA LYS A 117 0.92 5.59 -10.53
C LYS A 117 1.51 4.93 -9.29
N TYR A 118 2.78 4.56 -9.31
CA TYR A 118 3.45 3.89 -8.21
C TYR A 118 4.63 4.71 -7.71
N VAL A 119 4.60 5.04 -6.45
CA VAL A 119 5.67 5.68 -5.69
C VAL A 119 6.47 4.58 -5.01
N LEU A 120 7.80 4.64 -5.12
CA LEU A 120 8.67 3.75 -4.37
C LEU A 120 8.87 4.30 -2.96
N VAL A 121 8.66 3.47 -1.96
CA VAL A 121 8.87 3.81 -0.55
C VAL A 121 10.03 3.00 -0.02
N ILE A 122 10.97 3.68 0.66
CA ILE A 122 12.10 3.06 1.33
C ILE A 122 11.89 3.26 2.83
N GLN A 123 11.88 2.17 3.58
CA GLN A 123 11.69 2.20 5.04
C GLN A 123 12.81 1.50 5.77
N ASP A 124 13.08 1.98 6.97
CA ASP A 124 13.89 1.28 7.96
C ASP A 124 13.09 0.08 8.50
N PHE A 125 13.65 -1.12 8.37
CA PHE A 125 13.00 -2.34 8.84
C PHE A 125 12.79 -2.32 10.36
N HIS A 126 13.76 -1.84 11.14
CA HIS A 126 13.74 -1.92 12.61
C HIS A 126 12.76 -0.93 13.24
N THR A 127 12.69 0.29 12.71
CA THR A 127 11.86 1.36 13.28
C THR A 127 10.52 1.53 12.58
N GLY A 128 10.43 1.10 11.30
CA GLY A 128 9.29 1.37 10.43
C GLY A 128 9.21 2.82 9.94
N GLN A 129 10.27 3.61 10.17
CA GLN A 129 10.32 4.98 9.67
C GLN A 129 10.56 4.99 8.16
N THR A 130 9.87 5.87 7.46
CA THR A 130 10.14 6.13 6.04
C THR A 130 11.48 6.85 5.92
N ILE A 131 12.43 6.23 5.22
CA ILE A 131 13.74 6.79 4.91
C ILE A 131 13.59 7.81 3.79
N ASP A 132 12.90 7.43 2.71
CA ASP A 132 12.63 8.29 1.58
C ASP A 132 11.47 7.75 0.72
N MET A 133 10.95 8.62 -0.16
CA MET A 133 9.92 8.28 -1.13
C MET A 133 10.30 8.81 -2.51
N LEU A 134 10.31 7.94 -3.52
CA LEU A 134 10.60 8.31 -4.89
C LEU A 134 9.31 8.37 -5.70
N HIS A 135 9.15 9.44 -6.46
CA HIS A 135 7.94 9.66 -7.26
C HIS A 135 7.65 8.58 -8.32
N SER A 136 8.58 7.66 -8.54
CA SER A 136 8.43 6.56 -9.50
C SER A 136 9.30 5.36 -9.13
N ARG A 137 8.78 4.16 -9.42
CA ARG A 137 9.53 2.89 -9.32
C ARG A 137 10.43 2.60 -10.53
N ARG A 138 10.37 3.44 -11.58
CA ARG A 138 11.12 3.19 -12.82
C ARG A 138 12.62 3.31 -12.58
N ASN A 139 13.39 2.45 -13.25
CA ASN A 139 14.85 2.42 -13.14
C ASN A 139 15.50 3.78 -13.46
N THR A 140 14.89 4.58 -14.35
CA THR A 140 15.35 5.95 -14.66
C THR A 140 15.35 6.89 -13.44
N VAL A 141 14.56 6.59 -12.43
CA VAL A 141 14.49 7.35 -11.16
C VAL A 141 15.27 6.65 -10.05
N THR A 142 15.07 5.35 -9.89
CA THR A 142 15.63 4.58 -8.78
C THR A 142 17.13 4.36 -8.90
N GLU A 143 17.65 4.11 -10.11
CA GLU A 143 19.09 3.88 -10.32
C GLU A 143 19.96 5.10 -10.00
N PRO A 144 19.67 6.32 -10.52
CA PRO A 144 20.43 7.51 -10.13
C PRO A 144 20.32 7.82 -8.64
N TYR A 145 19.14 7.59 -8.05
CA TYR A 145 18.93 7.79 -6.63
C TYR A 145 19.84 6.90 -5.78
N PHE A 146 19.81 5.58 -5.97
CA PHE A 146 20.68 4.66 -5.22
C PHE A 146 22.15 4.91 -5.50
N ALA A 147 22.52 5.27 -6.72
CA ALA A 147 23.90 5.63 -7.06
C ALA A 147 24.39 6.91 -6.35
N SER A 148 23.49 7.85 -6.02
CA SER A 148 23.81 9.09 -5.32
C SER A 148 24.06 8.92 -3.83
N ILE A 149 23.61 7.80 -3.22
CA ILE A 149 23.83 7.52 -1.80
C ILE A 149 25.32 7.19 -1.58
N PRO A 150 25.97 7.73 -0.51
CA PRO A 150 27.36 7.44 -0.20
C PRO A 150 27.65 5.94 -0.14
N LYS A 151 28.82 5.53 -0.63
CA LYS A 151 29.22 4.11 -0.67
C LYS A 151 29.26 3.48 0.72
N GLU A 152 29.76 4.22 1.69
CA GLU A 152 29.87 3.78 3.08
C GLU A 152 28.52 3.40 3.65
N GLU A 153 27.51 4.21 3.35
CA GLU A 153 26.12 4.00 3.80
C GLU A 153 25.51 2.79 3.09
N ARG A 154 25.68 2.67 1.77
CA ARG A 154 25.17 1.52 1.01
C ARG A 154 25.83 0.20 1.43
N PHE A 155 27.12 0.23 1.76
CA PHE A 155 27.88 -0.96 2.17
C PHE A 155 27.58 -1.39 3.62
N ALA A 156 26.98 -0.51 4.43
CA ALA A 156 26.50 -0.83 5.76
C ALA A 156 25.18 -1.62 5.76
N VAL A 157 24.42 -1.59 4.64
CA VAL A 157 23.18 -2.35 4.50
C VAL A 157 23.52 -3.84 4.43
N LYS A 158 22.87 -4.64 5.28
CA LYS A 158 23.00 -6.11 5.34
C LYS A 158 21.81 -6.85 4.76
N TYR A 159 20.64 -6.23 4.81
CA TYR A 159 19.39 -6.84 4.34
C TYR A 159 18.59 -5.86 3.50
N LEU A 160 18.21 -6.32 2.29
CA LEU A 160 17.28 -5.62 1.42
C LEU A 160 15.99 -6.45 1.30
N ILE A 161 14.95 -5.98 1.97
CA ILE A 161 13.64 -6.62 1.99
C ILE A 161 12.77 -6.01 0.88
N SER A 162 12.21 -6.84 0.01
CA SER A 162 11.33 -6.40 -1.06
C SER A 162 10.32 -7.48 -1.46
N ASP A 163 9.43 -7.15 -2.38
CA ASP A 163 8.63 -8.16 -3.09
C ASP A 163 9.51 -9.00 -4.04
N MET A 164 8.87 -9.92 -4.76
CA MET A 164 9.55 -10.83 -5.72
C MET A 164 9.85 -10.15 -7.07
N TYR A 165 9.89 -8.82 -7.14
CA TYR A 165 10.18 -8.10 -8.35
C TYR A 165 11.68 -8.14 -8.67
N ASN A 166 12.04 -8.75 -9.80
CA ASN A 166 13.44 -8.98 -10.17
C ASN A 166 14.35 -7.73 -10.11
N PRO A 167 13.92 -6.53 -10.53
CA PRO A 167 14.76 -5.34 -10.40
C PRO A 167 15.18 -5.02 -8.98
N TYR A 168 14.30 -5.20 -7.98
CA TYR A 168 14.62 -4.96 -6.57
C TYR A 168 15.63 -5.97 -6.05
N ILE A 169 15.46 -7.23 -6.41
CA ILE A 169 16.43 -8.29 -6.10
C ILE A 169 17.81 -7.93 -6.70
N ALA A 170 17.84 -7.42 -7.94
CA ALA A 170 19.07 -7.02 -8.59
C ALA A 170 19.75 -5.80 -7.94
N TYR A 171 19.03 -4.95 -7.22
CA TYR A 171 19.62 -3.81 -6.51
C TYR A 171 20.60 -4.24 -5.42
N THR A 172 20.40 -5.42 -4.83
CA THR A 172 21.33 -6.00 -3.84
C THR A 172 22.74 -6.11 -4.40
N SER A 173 22.90 -6.77 -5.55
CA SER A 173 24.22 -6.91 -6.18
C SER A 173 24.74 -5.61 -6.78
N LYS A 174 23.86 -4.72 -7.25
CA LYS A 174 24.27 -3.49 -7.96
C LYS A 174 24.65 -2.35 -7.01
N TYR A 175 23.92 -2.18 -5.92
CA TYR A 175 24.05 -1.01 -5.04
C TYR A 175 24.41 -1.34 -3.60
N PHE A 176 24.11 -2.55 -3.12
CA PHE A 176 24.28 -2.99 -1.74
C PHE A 176 25.08 -4.29 -1.65
N PRO A 177 26.38 -4.25 -2.00
CA PRO A 177 27.18 -5.47 -2.22
C PRO A 177 27.38 -6.34 -0.97
N ASN A 178 27.17 -5.79 0.23
CA ASN A 178 27.23 -6.53 1.48
C ASN A 178 25.86 -7.02 1.96
N ALA A 179 24.80 -6.67 1.24
CA ALA A 179 23.46 -7.06 1.61
C ALA A 179 23.05 -8.40 1.00
N VAL A 180 22.19 -9.11 1.69
CA VAL A 180 21.42 -10.22 1.13
C VAL A 180 20.01 -9.77 0.79
N SER A 181 19.50 -10.24 -0.35
CA SER A 181 18.12 -10.00 -0.73
C SER A 181 17.19 -10.90 0.08
N VAL A 182 16.12 -10.32 0.60
CA VAL A 182 15.09 -10.97 1.39
C VAL A 182 13.74 -10.73 0.73
N VAL A 183 13.02 -11.81 0.43
CA VAL A 183 11.65 -11.68 -0.06
C VAL A 183 10.69 -11.60 1.13
N ASP A 184 9.82 -10.60 1.10
CA ASP A 184 8.73 -10.49 2.06
C ASP A 184 7.71 -11.61 1.82
N SER A 185 7.50 -12.47 2.81
CA SER A 185 6.61 -13.62 2.66
C SER A 185 5.14 -13.24 2.61
N PHE A 186 4.78 -12.04 3.02
CA PHE A 186 3.44 -11.52 2.75
C PHE A 186 3.13 -11.58 1.25
N HIS A 187 4.08 -11.14 0.42
CA HIS A 187 3.91 -11.19 -1.05
C HIS A 187 3.88 -12.62 -1.59
N VAL A 188 4.56 -13.56 -0.97
CA VAL A 188 4.49 -14.99 -1.34
C VAL A 188 3.10 -15.55 -1.07
N ILE A 189 2.56 -15.37 0.14
CA ILE A 189 1.22 -15.85 0.47
C ILE A 189 0.13 -15.07 -0.28
N GLN A 190 0.34 -13.79 -0.54
CA GLN A 190 -0.57 -12.97 -1.34
C GLN A 190 -0.68 -13.47 -2.78
N TRP A 191 0.43 -13.92 -3.38
CA TRP A 191 0.41 -14.53 -4.71
C TRP A 191 -0.49 -15.78 -4.73
N LEU A 192 -0.32 -16.66 -3.75
CA LEU A 192 -1.16 -17.85 -3.61
C LEU A 192 -2.64 -17.48 -3.38
N ASN A 193 -2.90 -16.54 -2.48
CA ASN A 193 -4.27 -16.08 -2.21
C ASN A 193 -4.93 -15.48 -3.47
N ARG A 194 -4.21 -14.71 -4.29
CA ARG A 194 -4.74 -14.18 -5.56
C ARG A 194 -5.12 -15.30 -6.54
N SER A 195 -4.33 -16.36 -6.63
CA SER A 195 -4.65 -17.52 -7.47
C SER A 195 -5.89 -18.24 -6.96
N LEU A 196 -6.02 -18.42 -5.65
CA LEU A 196 -7.21 -19.01 -5.02
C LEU A 196 -8.44 -18.10 -5.18
N GLU A 197 -8.30 -16.78 -5.06
CA GLU A 197 -9.39 -15.83 -5.34
C GLU A 197 -9.86 -15.89 -6.80
N ASN A 198 -8.94 -16.03 -7.75
CA ASN A 198 -9.30 -16.17 -9.16
C ASN A 198 -10.10 -17.47 -9.39
N PHE A 199 -9.73 -18.56 -8.75
CA PHE A 199 -10.53 -19.80 -8.76
C PHE A 199 -11.92 -19.57 -8.17
N LEU A 200 -12.02 -18.94 -6.99
CA LEU A 200 -13.31 -18.61 -6.36
C LEU A 200 -14.20 -17.73 -7.24
N ARG A 201 -13.60 -16.73 -7.91
CA ARG A 201 -14.32 -15.85 -8.86
C ARG A 201 -14.82 -16.63 -10.08
N SER A 202 -14.04 -17.59 -10.58
CA SER A 202 -14.43 -18.46 -11.68
C SER A 202 -15.62 -19.35 -11.29
N LEU A 203 -15.52 -20.00 -10.13
CA LEU A 203 -16.57 -20.83 -9.57
C LEU A 203 -17.86 -20.05 -9.30
N LEU A 204 -17.75 -18.84 -8.76
CA LEU A 204 -18.88 -17.95 -8.53
C LEU A 204 -19.57 -17.54 -9.83
N ARG A 205 -18.78 -17.29 -10.89
CA ARG A 205 -19.31 -16.98 -12.21
C ARG A 205 -20.07 -18.18 -12.81
N GLU A 206 -19.51 -19.37 -12.64
CA GLU A 206 -20.16 -20.61 -13.09
C GLU A 206 -21.53 -20.80 -12.43
N TYR A 207 -21.61 -20.68 -11.10
CA TYR A 207 -22.88 -20.82 -10.38
C TYR A 207 -23.90 -19.76 -10.75
N ARG A 208 -23.47 -18.50 -10.90
CA ARG A 208 -24.36 -17.41 -11.36
C ARG A 208 -24.89 -17.65 -12.76
N ASN A 209 -24.05 -18.13 -13.68
CA ASN A 209 -24.47 -18.44 -15.05
C ASN A 209 -25.47 -19.61 -15.07
N ARG A 210 -25.27 -20.65 -14.22
CA ARG A 210 -26.21 -21.75 -14.04
C ARG A 210 -27.55 -21.25 -13.52
N ASP A 211 -27.56 -20.39 -12.50
CA ASP A 211 -28.78 -19.83 -11.92
C ASP A 211 -29.56 -18.99 -12.95
N GLU A 212 -28.83 -18.17 -13.72
CA GLU A 212 -29.44 -17.35 -14.78
C GLU A 212 -30.01 -18.20 -15.92
N ALA A 213 -29.30 -19.23 -16.35
CA ALA A 213 -29.79 -20.16 -17.35
C ALA A 213 -31.09 -20.87 -16.89
N ALA A 214 -31.10 -21.33 -15.63
CA ALA A 214 -32.31 -21.94 -15.04
C ALA A 214 -33.49 -20.96 -14.96
N ARG A 215 -33.21 -19.69 -14.62
CA ARG A 215 -34.24 -18.63 -14.60
C ARG A 215 -34.84 -18.39 -15.99
N VAL A 216 -33.98 -18.23 -17.01
CA VAL A 216 -34.41 -18.02 -18.41
C VAL A 216 -35.24 -19.19 -18.94
N THR A 217 -34.81 -20.43 -18.67
CA THR A 217 -35.55 -21.62 -19.03
C THR A 217 -36.96 -21.61 -18.43
N LYS A 218 -37.08 -21.30 -17.14
CA LYS A 218 -38.36 -21.22 -16.44
C LYS A 218 -39.26 -20.09 -16.95
N GLU A 219 -38.66 -18.94 -17.34
CA GLU A 219 -39.44 -17.86 -18.01
C GLU A 219 -40.00 -18.30 -19.35
N GLN A 220 -39.23 -19.05 -20.16
CA GLN A 220 -39.67 -19.58 -21.43
C GLN A 220 -40.79 -20.62 -21.26
N GLU A 221 -40.68 -21.52 -20.28
CA GLU A 221 -41.67 -22.53 -19.98
C GLU A 221 -43.01 -21.96 -19.47
N THR A 222 -42.91 -20.94 -18.59
CA THR A 222 -44.10 -20.39 -17.91
C THR A 222 -44.71 -19.19 -18.62
N GLY A 223 -44.02 -18.58 -19.58
CA GLY A 223 -44.43 -17.35 -20.26
C GLY A 223 -44.52 -16.13 -19.31
N ARG A 224 -43.96 -16.19 -18.13
CA ARG A 224 -44.02 -15.15 -17.08
C ARG A 224 -42.64 -14.77 -16.60
N PRO A 225 -42.39 -13.50 -16.26
CA PRO A 225 -41.12 -13.09 -15.64
C PRO A 225 -40.85 -13.84 -14.33
N VAL A 226 -39.66 -14.42 -14.19
CA VAL A 226 -39.21 -15.11 -12.97
C VAL A 226 -38.30 -14.17 -12.20
N PRO A 227 -38.57 -13.86 -10.91
CA PRO A 227 -37.73 -13.02 -10.09
C PRO A 227 -36.30 -13.57 -9.98
N HIS A 228 -35.33 -12.69 -9.95
CA HIS A 228 -33.93 -13.07 -9.71
C HIS A 228 -33.79 -13.61 -8.28
N HIS A 229 -33.36 -14.85 -8.16
CA HIS A 229 -33.09 -15.51 -6.89
C HIS A 229 -31.60 -15.86 -6.79
N ILE A 230 -31.00 -15.60 -5.62
CA ILE A 230 -29.62 -15.99 -5.33
C ILE A 230 -29.67 -17.42 -4.77
N SER A 231 -29.03 -18.36 -5.44
CA SER A 231 -28.92 -19.74 -4.94
C SER A 231 -28.08 -19.83 -3.67
N ASP A 232 -28.26 -20.91 -2.93
CA ASP A 232 -27.53 -21.18 -1.70
C ASP A 232 -26.02 -21.22 -1.93
N GLU A 233 -25.60 -21.79 -3.06
CA GLU A 233 -24.20 -21.89 -3.46
C GLU A 233 -23.60 -20.49 -3.75
N VAL A 234 -24.30 -19.66 -4.50
CA VAL A 234 -23.87 -18.27 -4.78
C VAL A 234 -23.79 -17.47 -3.48
N TYR A 235 -24.77 -17.65 -2.59
CA TYR A 235 -24.79 -16.96 -1.28
C TYR A 235 -23.59 -17.36 -0.42
N ILE A 236 -23.38 -18.67 -0.21
CA ILE A 236 -22.28 -19.19 0.63
C ILE A 236 -20.93 -18.78 0.03
N LEU A 237 -20.73 -18.99 -1.27
CA LEU A 237 -19.45 -18.68 -1.92
C LEU A 237 -19.12 -17.19 -1.88
N SER A 238 -20.13 -16.32 -2.04
CA SER A 238 -19.93 -14.86 -2.00
C SER A 238 -19.61 -14.33 -0.61
N LYS A 239 -20.26 -14.86 0.43
CA LYS A 239 -20.20 -14.34 1.80
C LYS A 239 -19.10 -14.97 2.64
N TYR A 240 -18.75 -16.23 2.37
CA TYR A 240 -17.87 -17.03 3.22
C TYR A 240 -16.58 -17.49 2.51
N ASN A 241 -16.20 -16.86 1.40
CA ASN A 241 -14.95 -17.14 0.66
C ASN A 241 -13.68 -17.01 1.55
N TRP A 242 -13.77 -16.23 2.60
CA TRP A 242 -12.68 -16.02 3.57
C TRP A 242 -12.29 -17.30 4.32
N PHE A 243 -13.13 -18.35 4.37
CA PHE A 243 -12.74 -19.66 4.89
C PHE A 243 -11.57 -20.27 4.13
N LEU A 244 -11.43 -19.99 2.83
CA LEU A 244 -10.29 -20.43 2.05
C LEU A 244 -9.09 -19.47 2.20
N LEU A 245 -9.32 -18.15 2.28
CA LEU A 245 -8.28 -17.15 2.17
C LEU A 245 -7.58 -16.83 3.49
N LYS A 246 -8.31 -16.82 4.62
CA LYS A 246 -7.71 -16.65 5.95
C LYS A 246 -6.89 -17.89 6.37
N SER A 247 -5.88 -17.69 7.21
CA SER A 247 -5.26 -18.79 7.92
C SER A 247 -6.24 -19.42 8.90
N SER A 248 -6.15 -20.73 9.09
CA SER A 248 -6.99 -21.47 10.05
C SER A 248 -6.89 -20.92 11.47
N SER A 249 -5.70 -20.47 11.88
CA SER A 249 -5.45 -19.87 13.19
C SER A 249 -6.14 -18.52 13.40
N ASN A 250 -6.51 -17.84 12.31
CA ASN A 250 -7.15 -16.51 12.35
C ASN A 250 -8.67 -16.58 12.14
N ILE A 251 -9.24 -17.77 12.15
CA ILE A 251 -10.68 -17.97 12.08
C ILE A 251 -11.24 -18.11 13.51
N GLU A 252 -12.11 -17.16 13.86
CA GLU A 252 -12.84 -17.24 15.11
C GLU A 252 -14.09 -18.10 14.92
N TYR A 253 -14.14 -19.22 15.64
CA TYR A 253 -15.27 -20.14 15.61
C TYR A 253 -16.22 -19.82 16.78
N HIS A 254 -17.44 -19.45 16.43
CA HIS A 254 -18.51 -19.24 17.39
C HIS A 254 -19.45 -20.44 17.38
N THR A 255 -19.72 -20.98 18.56
CA THR A 255 -20.69 -22.07 18.78
C THR A 255 -22.11 -21.56 18.89
N ASP A 256 -22.27 -20.28 19.24
CA ASP A 256 -23.58 -19.64 19.34
C ASP A 256 -24.26 -19.60 17.97
N THR A 257 -25.46 -20.16 17.92
CA THR A 257 -26.28 -20.17 16.71
C THR A 257 -27.06 -18.87 16.55
N ARG A 258 -27.16 -18.37 15.32
CA ARG A 258 -27.99 -17.23 14.96
C ARG A 258 -28.84 -17.58 13.75
N ILE A 259 -30.04 -16.98 13.68
CA ILE A 259 -30.89 -17.16 12.49
C ILE A 259 -30.21 -16.50 11.29
N ASP A 260 -29.86 -17.30 10.30
CA ASP A 260 -29.43 -16.80 9.00
C ASP A 260 -30.63 -16.32 8.19
N ARG A 261 -30.55 -15.12 7.61
CA ARG A 261 -31.66 -14.49 6.86
C ARG A 261 -31.95 -15.17 5.53
N HIS A 262 -30.96 -15.81 4.92
CA HIS A 262 -31.11 -16.50 3.66
C HIS A 262 -31.73 -17.89 3.86
N PHE A 263 -31.12 -18.68 4.76
CA PHE A 263 -31.56 -20.06 5.06
C PHE A 263 -32.79 -20.12 6.00
N ARG A 264 -33.04 -19.09 6.79
CA ARG A 264 -34.14 -18.98 7.76
C ARG A 264 -34.09 -20.02 8.89
N TYR A 265 -32.92 -20.58 9.19
CA TYR A 265 -32.69 -21.45 10.34
C TYR A 265 -31.44 -21.04 11.11
N TYR A 266 -31.24 -21.64 12.30
CA TYR A 266 -30.12 -21.34 13.17
C TYR A 266 -28.85 -21.97 12.66
N MET A 267 -27.77 -21.15 12.53
CA MET A 267 -26.47 -21.56 12.03
C MET A 267 -25.36 -20.93 12.87
N ASN A 268 -24.23 -21.62 12.92
CA ASN A 268 -23.00 -21.11 13.52
C ASN A 268 -21.84 -21.17 12.49
N THR A 269 -20.63 -20.79 12.94
CA THR A 269 -19.46 -20.74 12.06
C THR A 269 -19.10 -22.10 11.44
N TYR A 270 -19.27 -23.19 12.19
CA TYR A 270 -18.98 -24.54 11.70
C TYR A 270 -19.95 -25.00 10.60
N ASP A 271 -21.22 -24.60 10.70
CA ASP A 271 -22.21 -24.92 9.67
C ASP A 271 -21.86 -24.25 8.35
N TYR A 272 -21.49 -22.94 8.39
CA TYR A 272 -21.07 -22.21 7.20
C TYR A 272 -19.78 -22.76 6.59
N GLU A 273 -18.79 -23.13 7.43
CA GLU A 273 -17.56 -23.74 6.96
C GLU A 273 -17.81 -25.04 6.23
N ARG A 274 -18.60 -25.93 6.81
CA ARG A 274 -19.00 -27.18 6.19
C ARG A 274 -19.67 -26.95 4.84
N MET A 275 -20.71 -26.09 4.81
CA MET A 275 -21.41 -25.77 3.57
C MET A 275 -20.49 -25.17 2.51
N PHE A 276 -19.54 -24.31 2.91
CA PHE A 276 -18.57 -23.73 1.99
C PHE A 276 -17.66 -24.80 1.36
N PHE A 277 -17.12 -25.70 2.14
CA PHE A 277 -16.23 -26.76 1.61
C PHE A 277 -16.97 -27.84 0.84
N ASP A 278 -18.25 -28.04 1.10
CA ASP A 278 -19.09 -28.97 0.36
C ASP A 278 -19.48 -28.46 -1.03
N LEU A 279 -19.31 -27.15 -1.32
CA LEU A 279 -19.64 -26.57 -2.64
C LEU A 279 -18.81 -27.16 -3.79
N HIS A 280 -17.54 -27.44 -3.54
CA HIS A 280 -16.62 -27.94 -4.57
C HIS A 280 -15.49 -28.77 -3.94
N PRO A 281 -15.14 -29.96 -4.47
CA PRO A 281 -14.16 -30.89 -3.88
C PRO A 281 -12.77 -30.27 -3.70
N ASN A 282 -12.37 -29.35 -4.59
CA ASN A 282 -11.06 -28.71 -4.52
C ASN A 282 -10.94 -27.69 -3.37
N LEU A 283 -12.02 -27.16 -2.83
CA LEU A 283 -11.95 -26.09 -1.82
C LEU A 283 -11.22 -26.55 -0.56
N LYS A 284 -11.55 -27.75 -0.07
CA LYS A 284 -10.88 -28.33 1.10
C LYS A 284 -9.43 -28.67 0.81
N ALA A 285 -9.15 -29.28 -0.33
CA ALA A 285 -7.79 -29.59 -0.75
C ALA A 285 -6.92 -28.33 -0.86
N PHE A 286 -7.47 -27.25 -1.42
CA PHE A 286 -6.78 -25.97 -1.51
C PHE A 286 -6.49 -25.37 -0.14
N ARG A 287 -7.45 -25.47 0.79
CA ARG A 287 -7.24 -25.05 2.17
C ARG A 287 -6.09 -25.82 2.82
N ASP A 288 -6.12 -27.14 2.73
CA ASP A 288 -5.12 -28.01 3.36
C ASP A 288 -3.73 -27.73 2.79
N LEU A 289 -3.60 -27.62 1.47
CA LEU A 289 -2.34 -27.30 0.82
C LEU A 289 -1.84 -25.89 1.17
N LYS A 290 -2.72 -24.88 1.20
CA LYS A 290 -2.33 -23.51 1.63
C LYS A 290 -1.79 -23.51 3.07
N GLU A 291 -2.44 -24.24 3.98
CA GLU A 291 -2.04 -24.31 5.38
C GLU A 291 -0.69 -25.00 5.58
N LEU A 292 -0.22 -25.84 4.64
CA LEU A 292 1.15 -26.35 4.67
C LEU A 292 2.18 -25.21 4.59
N TYR A 293 1.99 -24.25 3.67
CA TYR A 293 2.88 -23.10 3.55
C TYR A 293 2.79 -22.19 4.77
N VAL A 294 1.59 -21.93 5.27
CA VAL A 294 1.40 -21.10 6.47
C VAL A 294 2.11 -21.72 7.69
N ARG A 295 1.98 -23.01 7.89
CA ARG A 295 2.67 -23.73 8.98
C ARG A 295 4.18 -23.73 8.82
N PHE A 296 4.68 -23.97 7.60
CA PHE A 296 6.10 -23.87 7.27
C PHE A 296 6.64 -22.50 7.67
N ASN A 297 5.94 -21.45 7.26
CA ASN A 297 6.32 -20.07 7.51
C ASN A 297 6.39 -19.76 9.01
N ASN A 298 5.39 -20.19 9.77
CA ASN A 298 5.28 -19.87 11.20
C ASN A 298 6.29 -20.61 12.08
N ARG A 299 6.67 -21.85 11.72
CA ARG A 299 7.54 -22.67 12.57
C ARG A 299 9.04 -22.45 12.35
N ASN A 300 9.44 -21.89 11.22
CA ASN A 300 10.85 -21.74 10.85
C ASN A 300 11.48 -20.39 11.19
N ALA A 301 10.77 -19.52 11.92
CA ALA A 301 11.29 -18.24 12.34
C ALA A 301 12.63 -18.38 13.09
N GLY A 302 13.66 -17.65 12.64
CA GLY A 302 15.00 -17.68 13.21
C GLY A 302 15.82 -18.93 12.85
N ASN A 303 15.31 -19.84 11.98
CA ASN A 303 16.02 -21.04 11.60
C ASN A 303 16.12 -21.25 10.09
N PRO A 304 16.94 -20.49 9.38
CA PRO A 304 17.03 -20.51 7.92
C PRO A 304 17.53 -21.86 7.37
N SER A 305 18.38 -22.56 8.09
CA SER A 305 18.88 -23.87 7.66
C SER A 305 17.76 -24.92 7.61
N GLN A 306 16.92 -24.98 8.64
CA GLN A 306 15.76 -25.85 8.68
C GLN A 306 14.73 -25.41 7.63
N ALA A 307 14.50 -24.11 7.49
CA ALA A 307 13.62 -23.56 6.48
C ALA A 307 14.01 -23.97 5.06
N ALA A 308 15.32 -23.99 4.74
CA ALA A 308 15.80 -24.40 3.42
C ALA A 308 15.43 -25.86 3.10
N VAL A 309 15.60 -26.76 4.06
CA VAL A 309 15.26 -28.20 3.91
C VAL A 309 13.75 -28.39 3.75
N GLU A 310 12.97 -27.77 4.65
CA GLU A 310 11.52 -27.91 4.62
C GLU A 310 10.89 -27.25 3.38
N LEU A 311 11.47 -26.16 2.89
CA LEU A 311 11.02 -25.51 1.65
C LEU A 311 11.21 -26.43 0.44
N ASP A 312 12.33 -27.21 0.39
CA ASP A 312 12.53 -28.18 -0.67
C ASP A 312 11.49 -29.31 -0.65
N GLU A 313 11.13 -29.81 0.53
CA GLU A 313 10.08 -30.81 0.68
C GLU A 313 8.71 -30.24 0.27
N LEU A 314 8.44 -29.02 0.65
CA LEU A 314 7.20 -28.33 0.31
C LEU A 314 7.07 -28.08 -1.20
N ILE A 315 8.16 -27.65 -1.85
CA ILE A 315 8.23 -27.47 -3.30
C ILE A 315 7.93 -28.81 -4.01
N LYS A 316 8.53 -29.92 -3.56
CA LYS A 316 8.26 -31.24 -4.12
C LYS A 316 6.79 -31.65 -3.94
N THR A 317 6.23 -31.41 -2.78
CA THR A 317 4.82 -31.71 -2.48
C THR A 317 3.88 -30.94 -3.42
N TYR A 318 4.13 -29.64 -3.63
CA TYR A 318 3.30 -28.85 -4.53
C TYR A 318 3.53 -29.18 -6.00
N ALA A 319 4.76 -29.50 -6.41
CA ALA A 319 5.07 -29.90 -7.78
C ALA A 319 4.35 -31.18 -8.20
N LEU A 320 4.11 -32.09 -7.27
CA LEU A 320 3.38 -33.34 -7.47
C LEU A 320 1.86 -33.21 -7.30
N SER A 321 1.37 -32.01 -6.96
CA SER A 321 -0.07 -31.79 -6.78
C SER A 321 -0.82 -31.98 -8.10
N GLU A 322 -2.00 -32.54 -8.05
CA GLU A 322 -2.95 -32.58 -9.18
C GLU A 322 -3.47 -31.20 -9.58
N HIS A 323 -3.38 -30.21 -8.68
CA HIS A 323 -3.91 -28.88 -8.84
C HIS A 323 -2.88 -27.94 -9.46
N GLU A 324 -3.20 -27.32 -10.60
CA GLU A 324 -2.32 -26.42 -11.34
C GLU A 324 -1.83 -25.24 -10.51
N ILE A 325 -2.70 -24.61 -9.72
CA ILE A 325 -2.37 -23.49 -8.84
C ILE A 325 -1.17 -23.81 -7.95
N PHE A 326 -1.12 -25.01 -7.38
CA PHE A 326 -0.03 -25.41 -6.48
C PHE A 326 1.23 -25.81 -7.23
N ARG A 327 1.12 -26.35 -8.45
CA ARG A 327 2.30 -26.56 -9.32
C ARG A 327 2.95 -25.24 -9.73
N GLU A 328 2.14 -24.24 -10.07
CA GLU A 328 2.64 -22.87 -10.35
C GLU A 328 3.26 -22.24 -9.10
N PHE A 329 2.65 -22.46 -7.94
CA PHE A 329 3.21 -21.99 -6.67
C PHE A 329 4.54 -22.67 -6.35
N ALA A 330 4.71 -23.95 -6.65
CA ALA A 330 6.00 -24.65 -6.53
C ALA A 330 7.08 -24.01 -7.39
N LEU A 331 6.76 -23.62 -8.62
CA LEU A 331 7.70 -22.93 -9.53
C LEU A 331 8.11 -21.57 -8.97
N LEU A 332 7.16 -20.81 -8.41
CA LEU A 332 7.45 -19.53 -7.76
C LEU A 332 8.38 -19.72 -6.55
N LEU A 333 8.08 -20.68 -5.68
CA LEU A 333 8.89 -20.99 -4.49
C LEU A 333 10.30 -21.43 -4.90
N TYR A 334 10.41 -22.29 -5.90
CA TYR A 334 11.69 -22.75 -6.42
C TYR A 334 12.55 -21.58 -6.97
N LYS A 335 11.93 -20.71 -7.77
CA LYS A 335 12.60 -19.55 -8.36
C LYS A 335 13.15 -18.60 -7.31
N HIS A 336 12.42 -18.39 -6.22
CA HIS A 336 12.76 -17.43 -5.17
C HIS A 336 13.25 -18.09 -3.87
N LYS A 337 13.61 -19.40 -3.91
CA LYS A 337 13.95 -20.19 -2.74
C LYS A 337 14.98 -19.52 -1.83
N GLU A 338 16.09 -19.07 -2.40
CA GLU A 338 17.17 -18.42 -1.64
C GLU A 338 16.67 -17.20 -0.89
N TYR A 339 15.94 -16.32 -1.57
CA TYR A 339 15.45 -15.07 -0.99
C TYR A 339 14.35 -15.30 0.05
N ILE A 340 13.51 -16.32 -0.15
CA ILE A 340 12.52 -16.76 0.84
C ILE A 340 13.25 -17.34 2.06
N THR A 341 14.27 -18.15 1.87
CA THR A 341 15.06 -18.74 2.98
C THR A 341 15.78 -17.64 3.78
N ASN A 342 16.29 -16.61 3.10
CA ASN A 342 16.93 -15.47 3.75
C ASN A 342 15.98 -14.72 4.71
N SER A 343 14.67 -14.77 4.49
CA SER A 343 13.72 -14.12 5.38
C SER A 343 13.75 -14.69 6.79
N PHE A 344 14.14 -15.95 6.96
CA PHE A 344 14.22 -16.61 8.26
C PHE A 344 15.47 -16.27 9.08
N PHE A 345 16.44 -15.54 8.54
CA PHE A 345 17.54 -14.94 9.32
C PHE A 345 17.04 -13.82 10.23
N MET A 346 15.95 -13.17 9.88
CA MET A 346 15.42 -12.03 10.61
C MET A 346 14.31 -12.52 11.54
N THR A 347 14.42 -12.20 12.81
CA THR A 347 13.31 -12.29 13.76
C THR A 347 12.52 -11.00 13.70
N ASP A 348 11.21 -11.07 13.94
CA ASP A 348 10.39 -9.88 13.96
C ASP A 348 10.84 -8.90 15.06
N ARG A 349 10.44 -7.64 14.95
CA ARG A 349 10.77 -6.56 15.89
C ARG A 349 10.21 -6.78 17.30
N VAL A 350 9.25 -7.68 17.45
CA VAL A 350 8.44 -7.83 18.66
C VAL A 350 8.64 -9.21 19.30
N GLY A 351 9.58 -10.02 18.79
CA GLY A 351 9.82 -11.38 19.28
C GLY A 351 8.68 -12.35 18.96
N LYS A 352 7.82 -12.04 18.00
CA LYS A 352 6.70 -12.89 17.56
C LYS A 352 7.01 -13.73 16.32
N GLY A 353 8.25 -13.86 15.97
CA GLY A 353 8.74 -14.91 15.11
C GLY A 353 8.50 -14.78 13.60
N ASN A 354 8.15 -13.62 13.05
CA ASN A 354 8.09 -13.45 11.61
C ASN A 354 8.44 -12.04 11.15
N VAL A 355 9.28 -11.96 10.14
CA VAL A 355 9.68 -10.76 9.40
C VAL A 355 8.51 -10.09 8.65
N TYR A 356 7.30 -10.54 8.84
CA TYR A 356 6.18 -10.46 7.91
C TYR A 356 5.10 -9.47 8.27
N ASP A 357 5.41 -8.54 9.10
CA ASP A 357 4.58 -7.36 9.20
C ASP A 357 5.22 -6.28 8.32
N SER A 358 5.09 -6.43 7.00
CA SER A 358 5.36 -5.28 6.14
C SER A 358 4.32 -4.25 6.50
N ARG A 359 4.73 -3.24 7.25
CA ARG A 359 3.88 -2.09 7.61
C ARG A 359 3.52 -1.22 6.39
N LEU A 360 3.76 -1.74 5.21
CA LEU A 360 3.45 -1.16 3.92
C LEU A 360 2.15 -1.72 3.32
N SER A 361 1.51 -2.70 3.98
CA SER A 361 0.21 -3.24 3.57
C SER A 361 -0.96 -2.49 4.20
#